data_38fe513d93e4fc48e02c7326b6a4ddf0
#
_entry.id   38fe513d93e4fc48e02c7326b6a4ddf0
#
_cell.length_a   1.000
_cell.length_b   1.000
_cell.length_c   1.000
_cell.angle_alpha   90.00
_cell.angle_beta   90.00
_cell.angle_gamma   90.00
#
_symmetry.space_group_name_H-M   'P 1'
#
loop_
_entity.id
_entity.type
_entity.pdbx_description
1 polymer ?
#
loop_
_entity_poly.entity_id
_entity_poly.type
_entity_poly.pdbx_seq_one_letter_code
_entity_poly.pdbx_strand_id
1 'polypeptide(L)'
;EIMPSLVGSEMCIRDRPMEVLELTGRTVELLRGFADMGSPIAVSDAAVGAALALAALRGAEINVRVNTRLMQDRARAAALDAKAHVLVDKYARQAEKIYNDVYGRLAR
;
A
#
# COMPACT_ATOMS: atom_id res chain seq x y z
N GLU A 1 -20.02 -12.41 24.40
CA GLU A 1 -20.30 -12.26 22.95
C GLU A 1 -19.41 -11.22 22.29
N ILE A 2 -19.42 -10.02 22.87
CA ILE A 2 -18.65 -8.91 22.32
C ILE A 2 -17.14 -9.16 22.50
N MET A 3 -16.73 -9.72 23.64
CA MET A 3 -15.32 -9.93 23.94
C MET A 3 -14.61 -10.86 22.95
N PRO A 4 -15.18 -12.05 22.61
CA PRO A 4 -14.56 -12.87 21.58
C PRO A 4 -14.48 -12.16 20.23
N SER A 5 -15.50 -11.39 19.86
CA SER A 5 -15.50 -10.64 18.61
C SER A 5 -14.40 -9.56 18.61
N LEU A 6 -14.21 -8.89 19.74
CA LEU A 6 -13.16 -7.88 19.87
C LEU A 6 -11.76 -8.49 19.77
N VAL A 7 -11.55 -9.65 20.38
CA VAL A 7 -10.27 -10.34 20.27
C VAL A 7 -9.99 -10.73 18.82
N GLY A 8 -10.98 -11.31 18.14
CA GLY A 8 -10.87 -11.63 16.73
C GLY A 8 -10.67 -10.40 15.88
N SER A 9 -11.34 -9.29 16.20
CA SER A 9 -11.19 -8.03 15.50
C SER A 9 -9.79 -7.44 15.65
N GLU A 10 -9.19 -7.56 16.82
CA GLU A 10 -7.82 -7.10 17.03
C GLU A 10 -6.84 -7.85 16.15
N MET A 11 -6.97 -9.17 16.04
CA MET A 11 -6.14 -9.96 15.14
C MET A 11 -6.37 -9.55 13.68
N CYS A 12 -7.62 -9.37 13.28
CA CYS A 12 -7.95 -8.92 11.93
C CYS A 12 -7.42 -7.51 11.65
N ILE A 13 -7.50 -6.61 12.61
CA ILE A 13 -7.00 -5.25 12.47
C ILE A 13 -5.48 -5.26 12.26
N ARG A 14 -4.75 -6.13 12.96
CA ARG A 14 -3.31 -6.25 12.77
C ARG A 14 -2.95 -6.82 11.41
N ASP A 15 -3.74 -7.78 10.91
CA ASP A 15 -3.47 -8.45 9.64
C ASP A 15 -3.95 -7.63 8.44
N ARG A 16 -5.05 -6.91 8.59
CA ARG A 16 -5.64 -6.14 7.49
C ARG A 16 -4.73 -5.08 6.88
N PRO A 17 -4.01 -4.27 7.67
CA PRO A 17 -3.08 -3.32 7.06
C PRO A 17 -2.02 -3.99 6.21
N MET A 18 -1.53 -5.18 6.61
CA MET A 18 -0.58 -5.92 5.79
C MET A 18 -1.21 -6.42 4.50
N GLU A 19 -2.45 -6.92 4.58
CA GLU A 19 -3.20 -7.32 3.38
C GLU A 19 -3.42 -6.15 2.45
N VAL A 20 -3.75 -4.97 2.98
CA VAL A 20 -3.91 -3.76 2.18
C VAL A 20 -2.60 -3.42 1.48
N LEU A 21 -1.47 -3.51 2.16
CA LEU A 21 -0.17 -3.26 1.54
C LEU A 21 0.09 -4.21 0.39
N GLU A 22 -0.15 -5.51 0.59
CA GLU A 22 0.10 -6.52 -0.43
C GLU A 22 -0.82 -6.35 -1.63
N LEU A 23 -2.11 -6.11 -1.40
CA LEU A 23 -3.08 -5.92 -2.48
C LEU A 23 -2.83 -4.62 -3.24
N THR A 24 -2.50 -3.55 -2.52
CA THR A 24 -2.18 -2.27 -3.14
C THR A 24 -0.92 -2.40 -3.99
N GLY A 25 0.08 -3.14 -3.50
CA GLY A 25 1.29 -3.41 -4.27
C GLY A 25 1.01 -4.13 -5.57
N ARG A 26 0.14 -5.15 -5.54
CA ARG A 26 -0.27 -5.86 -6.77
C ARG A 26 -1.01 -4.93 -7.72
N THR A 27 -1.81 -4.02 -7.19
CA THR A 27 -2.51 -3.02 -7.98
C THR A 27 -1.51 -2.10 -8.68
N VAL A 28 -0.46 -1.68 -7.99
CA VAL A 28 0.60 -0.85 -8.57
C VAL A 28 1.27 -1.59 -9.75
N GLU A 29 1.55 -2.87 -9.59
CA GLU A 29 2.13 -3.67 -10.67
C GLU A 29 1.21 -3.72 -11.91
N LEU A 30 -0.09 -3.86 -11.70
CA LEU A 30 -1.06 -3.82 -12.80
C LEU A 30 -1.11 -2.44 -13.47
N LEU A 31 -1.06 -1.37 -12.68
CA LEU A 31 -1.08 0.00 -13.21
C LEU A 31 0.12 0.27 -14.11
N ARG A 32 1.28 -0.33 -13.82
CA ARG A 32 2.45 -0.19 -14.69
C ARG A 32 2.13 -0.66 -16.11
N GLY A 33 1.46 -1.81 -16.24
CA GLY A 33 1.06 -2.33 -17.55
C GLY A 33 0.13 -1.39 -18.30
N PHE A 34 -0.85 -0.82 -17.60
CA PHE A 34 -1.77 0.14 -18.23
C PHE A 34 -1.06 1.42 -18.65
N ALA A 35 -0.12 1.90 -17.84
CA ALA A 35 0.66 3.10 -18.17
C ALA A 35 1.53 2.89 -19.43
N ASP A 36 2.02 1.67 -19.65
CA ASP A 36 2.90 1.37 -20.75
C ASP A 36 2.14 1.12 -22.07
N MET A 37 0.92 0.56 -22.00
CA MET A 37 0.21 0.08 -23.18
C MET A 37 -1.11 0.80 -23.44
N GLY A 38 -1.57 1.64 -22.52
CA GLY A 38 -2.92 2.19 -22.59
C GLY A 38 -3.08 3.30 -23.61
N SER A 39 -4.35 3.57 -23.95
CA SER A 39 -4.73 4.79 -24.66
C SER A 39 -4.41 6.01 -23.78
N PRO A 40 -4.42 7.24 -24.34
CA PRO A 40 -4.17 8.44 -23.52
C PRO A 40 -5.06 8.53 -22.27
N ILE A 41 -6.33 8.12 -22.37
CA ILE A 41 -7.24 8.12 -21.23
C ILE A 41 -6.79 7.08 -20.19
N ALA A 42 -6.47 5.86 -20.62
CA ALA A 42 -6.03 4.80 -19.73
C ALA A 42 -4.70 5.15 -19.06
N VAL A 43 -3.82 5.81 -19.77
CA VAL A 43 -2.52 6.27 -19.24
C VAL A 43 -2.74 7.29 -18.12
N SER A 44 -3.63 8.27 -18.33
CA SER A 44 -3.91 9.28 -17.29
C SER A 44 -4.59 8.63 -16.07
N ASP A 45 -5.49 7.69 -16.30
CA ASP A 45 -6.14 6.97 -15.20
C ASP A 45 -5.13 6.14 -14.39
N ALA A 46 -4.13 5.58 -15.06
CA ALA A 46 -3.06 4.85 -14.38
C ALA A 46 -2.26 5.78 -13.43
N ALA A 47 -2.02 7.02 -13.85
CA ALA A 47 -1.34 7.99 -12.99
C ALA A 47 -2.18 8.36 -11.78
N VAL A 48 -3.48 8.58 -11.97
CA VAL A 48 -4.39 8.86 -10.85
C VAL A 48 -4.43 7.67 -9.89
N GLY A 49 -4.54 6.46 -10.44
CA GLY A 49 -4.50 5.24 -9.65
C GLY A 49 -3.21 5.09 -8.87
N ALA A 50 -2.08 5.42 -9.48
CA ALA A 50 -0.77 5.38 -8.81
C ALA A 50 -0.69 6.37 -7.65
N ALA A 51 -1.23 7.57 -7.81
CA ALA A 51 -1.26 8.57 -6.75
C ALA A 51 -2.12 8.10 -5.57
N LEU A 52 -3.29 7.51 -5.87
CA LEU A 52 -4.17 6.94 -4.84
C LEU A 52 -3.51 5.75 -4.15
N ALA A 53 -2.84 4.89 -4.91
CA ALA A 53 -2.13 3.73 -4.37
C ALA A 53 -1.01 4.17 -3.42
N LEU A 54 -0.29 5.24 -3.75
CA LEU A 54 0.76 5.77 -2.89
C LEU A 54 0.17 6.20 -1.54
N ALA A 55 -0.96 6.91 -1.55
CA ALA A 55 -1.64 7.32 -0.33
C ALA A 55 -2.08 6.09 0.48
N ALA A 56 -2.63 5.08 -0.18
CA ALA A 56 -3.09 3.85 0.48
C ALA A 56 -1.92 3.09 1.13
N LEU A 57 -0.77 3.01 0.44
CA LEU A 57 0.43 2.36 0.98
C LEU A 57 0.92 3.06 2.25
N ARG A 58 1.01 4.38 2.20
CA ARG A 58 1.50 5.14 3.35
C ARG A 58 0.51 5.10 4.51
N GLY A 59 -0.78 5.19 4.22
CA GLY A 59 -1.81 5.07 5.24
C GLY A 59 -1.82 3.70 5.91
N ALA A 60 -1.66 2.64 5.11
CA ALA A 60 -1.61 1.28 5.65
C ALA A 60 -0.36 1.06 6.52
N GLU A 61 0.78 1.64 6.15
CA GLU A 61 1.98 1.55 6.98
C GLU A 61 1.77 2.22 8.34
N ILE A 62 1.14 3.39 8.36
CA ILE A 62 0.80 4.05 9.63
C ILE A 62 -0.07 3.15 10.48
N ASN A 63 -1.07 2.50 9.89
CA ASN A 63 -1.96 1.59 10.62
C ASN A 63 -1.23 0.37 11.16
N VAL A 64 -0.26 -0.18 10.42
CA VAL A 64 0.58 -1.27 10.92
C VAL A 64 1.33 -0.79 12.17
N ARG A 65 1.96 0.37 12.11
CA ARG A 65 2.75 0.87 13.24
C ARG A 65 1.92 1.22 14.46
N VAL A 66 0.71 1.75 14.25
CA VAL A 66 -0.20 1.98 15.36
C VAL A 66 -0.52 0.67 16.08
N ASN A 67 -0.76 -0.39 15.31
CA ASN A 67 -1.11 -1.69 15.88
C ASN A 67 0.10 -2.37 16.53
N THR A 68 1.26 -2.31 15.89
CA THR A 68 2.47 -2.95 16.44
C THR A 68 2.93 -2.29 17.75
N ARG A 69 2.67 -1.00 17.93
CA ARG A 69 3.00 -0.31 19.18
C ARG A 69 2.29 -0.91 20.39
N LEU A 70 1.12 -1.51 20.16
CA LEU A 70 0.30 -2.09 21.24
C LEU A 70 0.61 -3.57 21.49
N MET A 71 1.48 -4.17 20.67
CA MET A 71 1.81 -5.59 20.81
C MET A 71 2.77 -5.82 21.95
N GLN A 72 2.53 -6.88 22.73
CA GLN A 72 3.44 -7.28 23.80
C GLN A 72 4.68 -7.98 23.24
N ASP A 73 4.51 -8.78 22.20
CA ASP A 73 5.60 -9.45 21.52
C ASP A 73 6.38 -8.45 20.67
N ARG A 74 7.45 -7.91 21.26
CA ARG A 74 8.22 -6.84 20.61
C ARG A 74 9.03 -7.34 19.42
N ALA A 75 9.45 -8.59 19.45
CA ALA A 75 10.17 -9.18 18.31
C ALA A 75 9.23 -9.31 17.09
N ARG A 76 8.00 -9.78 17.32
CA ARG A 76 7.01 -9.88 16.26
C ARG A 76 6.61 -8.50 15.73
N ALA A 77 6.45 -7.53 16.63
CA ALA A 77 6.13 -6.16 16.23
C ALA A 77 7.21 -5.59 15.33
N ALA A 78 8.47 -5.76 15.69
CA ALA A 78 9.59 -5.28 14.87
C ALA A 78 9.62 -5.97 13.50
N ALA A 79 9.34 -7.27 13.46
CA ALA A 79 9.29 -8.01 12.18
C ALA A 79 8.18 -7.51 11.28
N LEU A 80 6.99 -7.22 11.84
CA LEU A 80 5.88 -6.67 11.06
C LEU A 80 6.18 -5.27 10.55
N ASP A 81 6.75 -4.42 11.38
CA ASP A 81 7.15 -3.06 10.96
C ASP A 81 8.18 -3.12 9.83
N ALA A 82 9.17 -3.99 9.94
CA ALA A 82 10.18 -4.15 8.91
C ALA A 82 9.58 -4.64 7.61
N LYS A 83 8.70 -5.64 7.67
CA LYS A 83 8.02 -6.17 6.47
C LYS A 83 7.17 -5.09 5.80
N ALA A 84 6.41 -4.34 6.59
CA ALA A 84 5.59 -3.27 6.07
C ALA A 84 6.45 -2.20 5.38
N HIS A 85 7.54 -1.81 6.00
CA HIS A 85 8.41 -0.77 5.45
C HIS A 85 9.03 -1.21 4.11
N VAL A 86 9.48 -2.46 4.02
CA VAL A 86 10.05 -2.99 2.78
C VAL A 86 9.00 -2.98 1.65
N LEU A 87 7.77 -3.41 1.95
CA LEU A 87 6.70 -3.41 0.96
C LEU A 87 6.32 -2.01 0.52
N VAL A 88 6.20 -1.08 1.47
CA VAL A 88 5.86 0.31 1.15
C VAL A 88 6.96 0.94 0.32
N ASP A 89 8.21 0.78 0.71
CA ASP A 89 9.33 1.36 -0.03
C ASP A 89 9.33 0.87 -1.48
N LYS A 90 9.19 -0.43 -1.67
CA LYS A 90 9.18 -1.05 -3.01
C LYS A 90 8.04 -0.50 -3.87
N TYR A 91 6.81 -0.57 -3.37
CA TYR A 91 5.65 -0.24 -4.17
C TYR A 91 5.42 1.27 -4.29
N ALA A 92 5.82 2.05 -3.28
CA ALA A 92 5.75 3.51 -3.37
C ALA A 92 6.67 4.03 -4.47
N ARG A 93 7.88 3.47 -4.59
CA ARG A 93 8.79 3.85 -5.68
C ARG A 93 8.19 3.54 -7.04
N GLN A 94 7.55 2.38 -7.18
CA GLN A 94 6.89 2.00 -8.44
C GLN A 94 5.73 2.93 -8.76
N ALA A 95 4.91 3.25 -7.77
CA ALA A 95 3.77 4.16 -7.95
C ALA A 95 4.24 5.56 -8.34
N GLU A 96 5.25 6.07 -7.66
CA GLU A 96 5.82 7.39 -7.98
C GLU A 96 6.39 7.41 -9.39
N LYS A 97 7.05 6.34 -9.80
CA LYS A 97 7.61 6.26 -11.15
C LYS A 97 6.49 6.29 -12.20
N ILE A 98 5.42 5.54 -12.00
CA ILE A 98 4.27 5.56 -12.91
C ILE A 98 3.71 6.98 -13.01
N TYR A 99 3.47 7.61 -11.87
CA TYR A 99 2.94 8.97 -11.82
C TYR A 99 3.85 9.95 -12.54
N ASN A 100 5.14 9.92 -12.23
CA ASN A 100 6.10 10.85 -12.81
C ASN A 100 6.29 10.65 -14.31
N ASP A 101 6.30 9.40 -14.77
CA ASP A 101 6.41 9.08 -16.19
C ASP A 101 5.22 9.66 -16.97
N VAL A 102 4.00 9.49 -16.44
CA VAL A 102 2.80 10.02 -17.09
C VAL A 102 2.78 11.55 -17.01
N TYR A 103 3.09 12.09 -15.83
CA TYR A 103 3.16 13.54 -15.65
C TYR A 103 4.11 14.17 -16.68
N GLY A 104 5.29 13.57 -16.86
CA GLY A 104 6.28 14.06 -17.81
C GLY A 104 5.75 14.05 -19.24
N ARG A 105 4.96 13.04 -19.63
CA ARG A 105 4.33 13.00 -20.97
C ARG A 105 3.31 14.11 -21.14
N LEU A 106 2.53 14.37 -20.10
CA LEU A 106 1.48 15.40 -20.16
C LEU A 106 2.05 16.81 -20.12
N ALA A 107 3.21 16.99 -19.52
CA ALA A 107 3.86 18.29 -19.39
C ALA A 107 4.56 18.74 -20.68
N ARG A 108 4.67 17.87 -21.68
CA ARG A 108 5.25 18.21 -23.00
C ARG A 108 4.24 18.92 -23.89
#